data_1342a13e3d76508e47aff287beb4fcbe
#
_entry.id   1342a13e3d76508e47aff287beb4fcbe
#
_cell.length_a   1.000
_cell.length_b   1.000
_cell.length_c   1.000
_cell.angle_alpha   90.00
_cell.angle_beta   90.00
_cell.angle_gamma   90.00
#
_symmetry.space_group_name_H-M   'P 1'
#
loop_
_entity.id
_entity.type
_entity.pdbx_description
1 polymer ?
#
loop_
_entity_poly.entity_id
_entity_poly.type
_entity_poly.pdbx_seq_one_letter_code
_entity_poly.pdbx_strand_id
1 'polypeptide(L)'
;MSAPMTSTCNVVVLLSGTGSNLQALIDNVRTGENPARIAAVISNRADAYGLQRARDAGIETRALDHKAFDGREAFDAALIELIDAFNPQLLVLAGFMRILSADFVRHYQGRLLNIHPSLLPKYKGLHTHQRALEAGDREHGCSVHFVTEELDGGPLVVQAVVTVESDDTAQSLAQRVHTQEHRIYPLAVRWFAEGRLVLGDQGALLDGQLLAASGQMIRT
;
A
#
# COMPACT_ATOMS: atom_id res chain seq x y z
N MET A 1 7.79 35.66 11.11
CA MET A 1 8.27 34.62 10.16
C MET A 1 7.19 33.57 10.09
N SER A 2 6.39 33.56 9.00
CA SER A 2 5.35 32.55 8.80
C SER A 2 6.04 31.22 8.52
N ALA A 3 5.70 30.17 9.29
CA ALA A 3 6.12 28.81 8.99
C ALA A 3 5.71 28.45 7.55
N PRO A 4 6.54 27.76 6.78
CA PRO A 4 6.13 27.30 5.46
C PRO A 4 4.88 26.45 5.64
N MET A 5 3.78 26.80 4.96
CA MET A 5 2.61 25.95 4.87
C MET A 5 3.06 24.64 4.17
N THR A 6 3.26 23.59 4.93
CA THR A 6 3.48 22.27 4.37
C THR A 6 2.23 21.92 3.57
N SER A 7 2.36 21.86 2.25
CA SER A 7 1.26 21.45 1.40
C SER A 7 0.81 20.05 1.82
N THR A 8 -0.45 19.93 2.19
CA THR A 8 -1.02 18.66 2.61
C THR A 8 -0.89 17.64 1.48
N CYS A 9 -0.28 16.49 1.73
CA CYS A 9 -0.14 15.41 0.76
C CYS A 9 -1.48 14.70 0.58
N ASN A 10 -2.14 14.89 -0.56
CA ASN A 10 -3.37 14.18 -0.91
C ASN A 10 -3.06 12.73 -1.26
N VAL A 11 -3.70 11.81 -0.58
CA VAL A 11 -3.59 10.37 -0.78
C VAL A 11 -4.92 9.82 -1.28
N VAL A 12 -4.89 9.04 -2.34
CA VAL A 12 -6.04 8.20 -2.76
C VAL A 12 -5.71 6.75 -2.44
N VAL A 13 -6.65 6.04 -1.81
CA VAL A 13 -6.49 4.64 -1.42
C VAL A 13 -7.37 3.75 -2.28
N LEU A 14 -6.76 2.73 -2.90
CA LEU A 14 -7.47 1.69 -3.64
C LEU A 14 -7.58 0.41 -2.81
N LEU A 15 -8.76 -0.20 -2.77
CA LEU A 15 -9.01 -1.46 -2.07
C LEU A 15 -10.08 -2.32 -2.76
N SER A 16 -10.14 -3.60 -2.39
CA SER A 16 -11.15 -4.53 -2.90
C SER A 16 -11.97 -5.23 -1.80
N GLY A 17 -11.60 -5.07 -0.52
CA GLY A 17 -12.15 -5.90 0.56
C GLY A 17 -12.42 -5.15 1.87
N THR A 18 -11.98 -5.76 2.96
CA THR A 18 -12.32 -5.32 4.34
C THR A 18 -11.77 -3.96 4.74
N GLY A 19 -10.66 -3.51 4.12
CA GLY A 19 -10.07 -2.20 4.37
C GLY A 19 -9.37 -2.07 5.73
N SER A 20 -8.79 -3.13 6.27
CA SER A 20 -8.09 -3.07 7.56
C SER A 20 -6.81 -2.21 7.48
N ASN A 21 -6.05 -2.31 6.40
CA ASN A 21 -4.92 -1.40 6.15
C ASN A 21 -5.38 0.04 5.96
N LEU A 22 -6.53 0.27 5.30
CA LEU A 22 -7.14 1.60 5.24
C LEU A 22 -7.46 2.13 6.64
N GLN A 23 -8.02 1.30 7.54
CA GLN A 23 -8.32 1.73 8.91
C GLN A 23 -7.06 2.18 9.63
N ALA A 24 -5.97 1.43 9.53
CA ALA A 24 -4.70 1.81 10.12
C ALA A 24 -4.16 3.16 9.58
N LEU A 25 -4.34 3.42 8.28
CA LEU A 25 -4.00 4.72 7.67
C LEU A 25 -4.88 5.84 8.20
N ILE A 26 -6.20 5.62 8.29
CA ILE A 26 -7.15 6.61 8.83
C ILE A 26 -6.78 6.97 10.27
N ASP A 27 -6.54 5.96 11.12
CA ASP A 27 -6.22 6.16 12.52
C ASP A 27 -4.90 6.94 12.68
N ASN A 28 -3.90 6.60 11.88
CA ASN A 28 -2.59 7.28 11.91
C ASN A 28 -2.68 8.74 11.44
N VAL A 29 -3.41 9.03 10.36
CA VAL A 29 -3.59 10.42 9.87
C VAL A 29 -4.35 11.26 10.91
N ARG A 30 -5.30 10.66 11.63
CA ARG A 30 -6.07 11.35 12.68
C ARG A 30 -5.24 11.75 13.91
N THR A 31 -4.08 11.15 14.13
CA THR A 31 -3.18 11.59 15.22
C THR A 31 -2.63 12.99 15.01
N GLY A 32 -2.66 13.48 13.77
CA GLY A 32 -2.07 14.77 13.38
C GLY A 32 -0.56 14.73 13.18
N GLU A 33 0.09 13.61 13.43
CA GLU A 33 1.53 13.45 13.22
C GLU A 33 1.91 13.13 11.76
N ASN A 34 0.96 12.61 10.99
CA ASN A 34 1.13 12.29 9.56
C ASN A 34 0.53 13.43 8.73
N PRO A 35 1.33 14.16 7.92
CA PRO A 35 0.82 15.27 7.12
C PRO A 35 0.01 14.84 5.90
N ALA A 36 -0.19 13.55 5.68
CA ALA A 36 -1.05 13.04 4.63
C ALA A 36 -2.53 13.35 4.91
N ARG A 37 -3.30 13.51 3.84
CA ARG A 37 -4.77 13.58 3.87
C ARG A 37 -5.33 12.54 2.93
N ILE A 38 -6.15 11.62 3.42
CA ILE A 38 -6.86 10.68 2.55
C ILE A 38 -7.99 11.46 1.86
N ALA A 39 -7.77 11.79 0.60
CA ALA A 39 -8.71 12.58 -0.21
C ALA A 39 -9.89 11.75 -0.70
N ALA A 40 -9.65 10.49 -1.04
CA ALA A 40 -10.68 9.54 -1.46
C ALA A 40 -10.25 8.09 -1.24
N VAL A 41 -11.25 7.23 -1.13
CA VAL A 41 -11.12 5.77 -1.15
C VAL A 41 -11.93 5.22 -2.32
N ILE A 42 -11.28 4.44 -3.17
CA ILE A 42 -11.89 3.88 -4.38
C ILE A 42 -11.82 2.36 -4.32
N SER A 43 -12.91 1.69 -4.67
CA SER A 43 -12.95 0.22 -4.75
C SER A 43 -13.45 -0.23 -6.12
N ASN A 44 -12.91 -1.36 -6.60
CA ASN A 44 -13.45 -2.08 -7.76
C ASN A 44 -14.67 -2.94 -7.42
N ARG A 45 -15.16 -2.85 -6.17
CA ARG A 45 -16.34 -3.55 -5.66
C ARG A 45 -17.17 -2.61 -4.80
N ALA A 46 -18.44 -2.43 -5.16
CA ALA A 46 -19.35 -1.55 -4.42
C ALA A 46 -19.69 -2.08 -3.00
N ASP A 47 -19.57 -3.40 -2.80
CA ASP A 47 -19.82 -4.09 -1.52
C ASP A 47 -18.59 -4.19 -0.60
N ALA A 48 -17.45 -3.61 -0.99
CA ALA A 48 -16.24 -3.62 -0.18
C ALA A 48 -16.45 -2.88 1.15
N TYR A 49 -16.24 -3.58 2.28
CA TYR A 49 -16.44 -3.00 3.62
C TYR A 49 -15.51 -1.82 3.91
N GLY A 50 -14.35 -1.77 3.26
CA GLY A 50 -13.43 -0.63 3.33
C GLY A 50 -14.08 0.70 2.90
N LEU A 51 -15.05 0.69 1.99
CA LEU A 51 -15.82 1.88 1.64
C LEU A 51 -16.67 2.37 2.82
N GLN A 52 -17.24 1.44 3.63
CA GLN A 52 -17.98 1.82 4.83
C GLN A 52 -17.06 2.49 5.86
N ARG A 53 -15.86 1.93 6.11
CA ARG A 53 -14.87 2.54 6.99
C ARG A 53 -14.52 3.97 6.58
N ALA A 54 -14.35 4.20 5.28
CA ALA A 54 -14.07 5.53 4.74
C ALA A 54 -15.22 6.51 4.97
N ARG A 55 -16.48 6.08 4.73
CA ARG A 55 -17.68 6.90 5.00
C ARG A 55 -17.81 7.26 6.47
N ASP A 56 -17.60 6.29 7.37
CA ASP A 56 -17.65 6.50 8.83
C ASP A 56 -16.55 7.48 9.29
N ALA A 57 -15.47 7.56 8.51
CA ALA A 57 -14.38 8.51 8.73
C ALA A 57 -14.61 9.88 8.06
N GLY A 58 -15.70 10.07 7.32
CA GLY A 58 -16.00 11.30 6.58
C GLY A 58 -15.14 11.47 5.31
N ILE A 59 -14.59 10.38 4.77
CA ILE A 59 -13.75 10.39 3.58
C ILE A 59 -14.61 10.10 2.35
N GLU A 60 -14.35 10.81 1.26
CA GLU A 60 -15.02 10.61 -0.03
C GLU A 60 -14.80 9.19 -0.53
N THR A 61 -15.85 8.55 -1.06
CA THR A 61 -15.79 7.18 -1.56
C THR A 61 -16.31 7.07 -2.97
N ARG A 62 -15.68 6.22 -3.78
CA ARG A 62 -16.14 5.84 -5.12
C ARG A 62 -16.07 4.33 -5.29
N ALA A 63 -16.96 3.80 -6.11
CA ALA A 63 -16.91 2.42 -6.59
C ALA A 63 -16.91 2.42 -8.11
N LEU A 64 -15.98 1.69 -8.71
CA LEU A 64 -15.88 1.50 -10.16
C LEU A 64 -15.85 0.01 -10.43
N ASP A 65 -16.97 -0.57 -10.87
CA ASP A 65 -17.05 -2.02 -11.10
C ASP A 65 -16.26 -2.39 -12.38
N HIS A 66 -15.18 -3.14 -12.18
CA HIS A 66 -14.34 -3.61 -13.26
C HIS A 66 -15.07 -4.51 -14.27
N LYS A 67 -16.20 -5.13 -13.89
CA LYS A 67 -17.02 -5.96 -14.78
C LYS A 67 -17.81 -5.16 -15.80
N ALA A 68 -17.92 -3.85 -15.62
CA ALA A 68 -18.60 -2.94 -16.55
C ALA A 68 -17.71 -2.51 -17.73
N PHE A 69 -16.49 -3.03 -17.84
CA PHE A 69 -15.49 -2.63 -18.85
C PHE A 69 -15.03 -3.81 -19.70
N ASP A 70 -14.72 -3.53 -20.96
CA ASP A 70 -14.20 -4.51 -21.92
C ASP A 70 -12.68 -4.74 -21.72
N GLY A 71 -12.31 -5.22 -20.55
CA GLY A 71 -10.93 -5.56 -20.24
C GLY A 71 -10.24 -4.62 -19.25
N ARG A 72 -8.99 -4.97 -18.94
CA ARG A 72 -8.19 -4.30 -17.91
C ARG A 72 -7.84 -2.88 -18.31
N GLU A 73 -7.42 -2.68 -19.54
CA GLU A 73 -6.94 -1.40 -20.06
C GLU A 73 -8.06 -0.34 -20.06
N ALA A 74 -9.28 -0.72 -20.45
CA ALA A 74 -10.45 0.18 -20.42
C ALA A 74 -10.85 0.53 -18.97
N PHE A 75 -10.82 -0.45 -18.07
CA PHE A 75 -11.06 -0.21 -16.64
C PHE A 75 -10.01 0.71 -16.04
N ASP A 76 -8.74 0.45 -16.29
CA ASP A 76 -7.63 1.23 -15.73
C ASP A 76 -7.63 2.68 -16.26
N ALA A 77 -7.98 2.90 -17.52
CA ALA A 77 -8.14 4.25 -18.08
C ALA A 77 -9.23 5.05 -17.34
N ALA A 78 -10.40 4.45 -17.14
CA ALA A 78 -11.48 5.07 -16.36
C ALA A 78 -11.10 5.27 -14.88
N LEU A 79 -10.33 4.35 -14.32
CA LEU A 79 -9.83 4.46 -12.95
C LEU A 79 -8.84 5.62 -12.80
N ILE A 80 -7.96 5.85 -13.78
CA ILE A 80 -7.05 7.01 -13.83
C ILE A 80 -7.85 8.31 -13.80
N GLU A 81 -8.84 8.46 -14.70
CA GLU A 81 -9.67 9.67 -14.74
C GLU A 81 -10.36 9.94 -13.40
N LEU A 82 -10.87 8.88 -12.76
CA LEU A 82 -11.53 8.97 -11.47
C LEU A 82 -10.58 9.38 -10.34
N ILE A 83 -9.35 8.84 -10.33
CA ILE A 83 -8.32 9.14 -9.33
C ILE A 83 -7.79 10.55 -9.50
N ASP A 84 -7.50 10.96 -10.72
CA ASP A 84 -6.88 12.25 -11.02
C ASP A 84 -7.80 13.43 -10.67
N ALA A 85 -9.13 13.23 -10.61
CA ALA A 85 -10.09 14.22 -10.14
C ALA A 85 -9.83 14.64 -8.67
N PHE A 86 -9.12 13.81 -7.87
CA PHE A 86 -8.74 14.12 -6.50
C PHE A 86 -7.35 14.73 -6.36
N ASN A 87 -6.62 14.93 -7.45
CA ASN A 87 -5.25 15.49 -7.50
C ASN A 87 -4.31 14.83 -6.47
N PRO A 88 -4.13 13.49 -6.48
CA PRO A 88 -3.30 12.81 -5.51
C PRO A 88 -1.82 13.05 -5.75
N GLN A 89 -1.05 13.29 -4.67
CA GLN A 89 0.40 13.19 -4.64
C GLN A 89 0.85 11.74 -4.42
N LEU A 90 0.03 10.93 -3.77
CA LEU A 90 0.31 9.51 -3.51
C LEU A 90 -0.93 8.65 -3.77
N LEU A 91 -0.73 7.53 -4.43
CA LEU A 91 -1.70 6.46 -4.57
C LEU A 91 -1.25 5.24 -3.76
N VAL A 92 -2.17 4.67 -2.98
CA VAL A 92 -1.90 3.59 -2.03
C VAL A 92 -2.79 2.39 -2.37
N LEU A 93 -2.17 1.24 -2.63
CA LEU A 93 -2.88 -0.02 -2.82
C LEU A 93 -3.01 -0.75 -1.46
N ALA A 94 -4.19 -0.78 -0.90
CA ALA A 94 -4.49 -1.39 0.39
C ALA A 94 -5.36 -2.65 0.23
N GLY A 95 -4.80 -3.70 -0.35
CA GLY A 95 -5.55 -4.90 -0.71
C GLY A 95 -6.42 -4.71 -1.95
N PHE A 96 -5.86 -4.08 -2.98
CA PHE A 96 -6.50 -3.96 -4.29
C PHE A 96 -6.21 -5.20 -5.14
N MET A 97 -7.23 -6.05 -5.31
CA MET A 97 -7.09 -7.38 -5.92
C MET A 97 -7.22 -7.36 -7.45
N ARG A 98 -6.52 -6.41 -8.10
CA ARG A 98 -6.43 -6.29 -9.56
C ARG A 98 -4.98 -6.09 -9.97
N ILE A 99 -4.58 -6.76 -11.05
CA ILE A 99 -3.31 -6.47 -11.72
C ILE A 99 -3.52 -5.24 -12.59
N LEU A 100 -2.76 -4.20 -12.32
CA LEU A 100 -2.82 -2.93 -13.02
C LEU A 100 -2.08 -3.02 -14.37
N SER A 101 -2.54 -2.28 -15.35
CA SER A 101 -1.88 -2.19 -16.66
C SER A 101 -0.55 -1.41 -16.56
N ALA A 102 0.33 -1.63 -17.53
CA ALA A 102 1.58 -0.89 -17.62
C ALA A 102 1.35 0.63 -17.72
N ASP A 103 0.32 1.05 -18.47
CA ASP A 103 -0.02 2.47 -18.63
C ASP A 103 -0.44 3.08 -17.29
N PHE A 104 -1.24 2.37 -16.49
CA PHE A 104 -1.61 2.81 -15.14
C PHE A 104 -0.39 2.98 -14.25
N VAL A 105 0.50 1.98 -14.23
CA VAL A 105 1.71 2.01 -13.41
C VAL A 105 2.63 3.16 -13.83
N ARG A 106 2.83 3.36 -15.13
CA ARG A 106 3.64 4.48 -15.64
C ARG A 106 3.05 5.84 -15.28
N HIS A 107 1.72 5.99 -15.33
CA HIS A 107 1.03 7.25 -14.98
C HIS A 107 1.28 7.66 -13.52
N TYR A 108 1.36 6.70 -12.61
CA TYR A 108 1.63 6.93 -11.18
C TYR A 108 3.05 6.57 -10.75
N GLN A 109 3.99 6.45 -11.67
CA GLN A 109 5.38 6.11 -11.35
C GLN A 109 5.96 7.05 -10.29
N GLY A 110 6.62 6.49 -9.28
CA GLY A 110 7.23 7.22 -8.17
C GLY A 110 6.25 7.74 -7.11
N ARG A 111 4.93 7.53 -7.31
CA ARG A 111 3.88 7.93 -6.36
C ARG A 111 2.79 6.86 -6.19
N LEU A 112 3.16 5.59 -6.33
CA LEU A 112 2.29 4.43 -6.17
C LEU A 112 2.96 3.43 -5.22
N LEU A 113 2.36 3.21 -4.05
CA LEU A 113 2.82 2.26 -3.04
C LEU A 113 1.86 1.08 -2.90
N ASN A 114 2.43 -0.08 -2.63
CA ASN A 114 1.69 -1.29 -2.28
C ASN A 114 2.24 -1.91 -1.00
N ILE A 115 1.37 -2.61 -0.27
CA ILE A 115 1.76 -3.50 0.82
C ILE A 115 1.53 -4.94 0.40
N HIS A 116 2.53 -5.79 0.64
CA HIS A 116 2.49 -7.21 0.28
C HIS A 116 2.82 -8.07 1.50
N PRO A 117 2.03 -9.13 1.79
CA PRO A 117 2.17 -9.93 3.00
C PRO A 117 3.25 -11.00 2.90
N SER A 118 4.47 -10.61 2.49
CA SER A 118 5.67 -11.44 2.53
C SER A 118 6.93 -10.58 2.63
N LEU A 119 8.06 -11.21 2.96
CA LEU A 119 9.38 -10.60 2.87
C LEU A 119 9.87 -10.70 1.40
N LEU A 120 9.45 -9.76 0.56
CA LEU A 120 9.88 -9.72 -0.84
C LEU A 120 11.41 -9.70 -0.95
N PRO A 121 11.97 -10.38 -1.97
CA PRO A 121 11.34 -10.95 -3.16
C PRO A 121 10.73 -12.35 -2.96
N LYS A 122 10.72 -12.91 -1.74
CA LYS A 122 10.05 -14.19 -1.48
C LYS A 122 8.54 -14.06 -1.63
N TYR A 123 7.91 -15.09 -2.19
CA TYR A 123 6.45 -15.26 -2.21
C TYR A 123 5.68 -14.09 -2.85
N LYS A 124 6.10 -13.64 -4.03
CA LYS A 124 5.27 -12.76 -4.87
C LYS A 124 3.91 -13.42 -5.14
N GLY A 125 2.85 -12.61 -5.29
CA GLY A 125 1.49 -13.07 -5.57
C GLY A 125 0.77 -13.63 -4.33
N LEU A 126 -0.05 -14.66 -4.52
CA LEU A 126 -1.01 -15.13 -3.52
C LEU A 126 -0.44 -16.21 -2.58
N HIS A 127 -1.20 -16.50 -1.50
CA HIS A 127 -0.97 -17.60 -0.54
C HIS A 127 0.39 -17.55 0.17
N THR A 128 0.88 -16.36 0.46
CA THR A 128 2.24 -16.13 0.98
C THR A 128 2.51 -16.82 2.30
N HIS A 129 1.55 -16.79 3.24
CA HIS A 129 1.68 -17.41 4.56
C HIS A 129 1.76 -18.93 4.46
N GLN A 130 0.88 -19.53 3.67
CA GLN A 130 0.88 -20.98 3.45
C GLN A 130 2.20 -21.43 2.80
N ARG A 131 2.67 -20.70 1.80
CA ARG A 131 3.94 -20.98 1.10
C ARG A 131 5.14 -20.87 2.02
N ALA A 132 5.16 -19.90 2.94
CA ALA A 132 6.22 -19.73 3.91
C ALA A 132 6.26 -20.90 4.92
N LEU A 133 5.10 -21.37 5.39
CA LEU A 133 5.00 -22.53 6.27
C LEU A 133 5.45 -23.82 5.56
N GLU A 134 5.00 -24.04 4.33
CA GLU A 134 5.39 -25.21 3.52
C GLU A 134 6.89 -25.25 3.21
N ALA A 135 7.50 -24.07 3.05
CA ALA A 135 8.96 -23.96 2.85
C ALA A 135 9.78 -24.15 4.14
N GLY A 136 9.13 -24.19 5.31
CA GLY A 136 9.80 -24.29 6.60
C GLY A 136 10.59 -23.03 6.97
N ASP A 137 10.18 -21.86 6.47
CA ASP A 137 10.82 -20.59 6.81
C ASP A 137 10.68 -20.29 8.30
N ARG A 138 11.75 -19.78 8.90
CA ARG A 138 11.75 -19.36 10.33
C ARG A 138 11.31 -17.91 10.51
N GLU A 139 11.36 -17.13 9.43
CA GLU A 139 10.96 -15.73 9.40
C GLU A 139 10.00 -15.51 8.22
N HIS A 140 9.00 -14.69 8.46
CA HIS A 140 8.05 -14.22 7.47
C HIS A 140 7.75 -12.75 7.75
N GLY A 141 6.83 -12.11 7.01
CA GLY A 141 6.50 -10.71 7.29
C GLY A 141 5.74 -10.03 6.18
N CYS A 142 5.91 -8.73 6.09
CA CYS A 142 5.29 -7.90 5.07
C CYS A 142 6.27 -6.86 4.53
N SER A 143 5.96 -6.35 3.35
CA SER A 143 6.79 -5.39 2.61
C SER A 143 5.94 -4.26 2.05
N VAL A 144 6.39 -3.02 2.24
CA VAL A 144 5.92 -1.88 1.46
C VAL A 144 6.92 -1.61 0.36
N HIS A 145 6.45 -1.42 -0.86
CA HIS A 145 7.29 -1.16 -2.01
C HIS A 145 6.64 -0.16 -2.97
N PHE A 146 7.45 0.51 -3.77
CA PHE A 146 6.96 1.21 -4.95
C PHE A 146 6.47 0.20 -5.97
N VAL A 147 5.34 0.50 -6.61
CA VAL A 147 4.81 -0.38 -7.66
C VAL A 147 5.50 -0.09 -8.98
N THR A 148 5.87 -1.15 -9.66
CA THR A 148 6.41 -1.17 -11.03
C THR A 148 5.58 -2.09 -11.91
N GLU A 149 5.91 -2.19 -13.20
CA GLU A 149 5.21 -3.09 -14.14
C GLU A 149 5.42 -4.57 -13.76
N GLU A 150 6.49 -4.89 -13.04
CA GLU A 150 6.72 -6.23 -12.51
C GLU A 150 5.88 -6.46 -11.25
N LEU A 151 5.10 -7.53 -11.23
CA LEU A 151 4.27 -7.90 -10.07
C LEU A 151 5.14 -8.08 -8.82
N ASP A 152 4.84 -7.32 -7.77
CA ASP A 152 5.57 -7.31 -6.48
C ASP A 152 7.10 -7.20 -6.64
N GLY A 153 7.55 -6.53 -7.72
CA GLY A 153 8.96 -6.46 -8.11
C GLY A 153 9.63 -5.11 -7.91
N GLY A 154 8.88 -4.09 -7.50
CA GLY A 154 9.40 -2.73 -7.35
C GLY A 154 10.29 -2.52 -6.13
N PRO A 155 11.01 -1.39 -6.06
CA PRO A 155 11.94 -1.06 -4.98
C PRO A 155 11.27 -1.09 -3.60
N LEU A 156 11.89 -1.82 -2.66
CA LEU A 156 11.41 -1.97 -1.30
C LEU A 156 11.65 -0.68 -0.50
N VAL A 157 10.64 -0.32 0.29
CA VAL A 157 10.67 0.84 1.19
C VAL A 157 10.94 0.40 2.62
N VAL A 158 10.10 -0.50 3.13
CA VAL A 158 10.22 -1.03 4.49
C VAL A 158 9.65 -2.44 4.56
N GLN A 159 10.32 -3.29 5.34
CA GLN A 159 9.87 -4.63 5.66
C GLN A 159 9.73 -4.79 7.18
N ALA A 160 8.70 -5.50 7.62
CA ALA A 160 8.59 -5.97 8.99
C ALA A 160 8.71 -7.48 9.04
N VAL A 161 9.59 -7.96 9.91
CA VAL A 161 9.89 -9.38 10.10
C VAL A 161 9.15 -9.90 11.32
N VAL A 162 8.51 -11.05 11.18
CA VAL A 162 7.91 -11.82 12.28
C VAL A 162 8.52 -13.22 12.32
N THR A 163 8.65 -13.77 13.52
CA THR A 163 9.05 -15.18 13.70
C THR A 163 7.90 -16.10 13.29
N VAL A 164 8.23 -17.19 12.61
CA VAL A 164 7.29 -18.30 12.37
C VAL A 164 7.42 -19.29 13.51
N GLU A 165 6.33 -19.52 14.24
CA GLU A 165 6.30 -20.44 15.36
C GLU A 165 5.99 -21.87 14.87
N SER A 166 6.44 -22.87 15.66
CA SER A 166 6.31 -24.28 15.25
C SER A 166 4.87 -24.79 15.13
N ASP A 167 3.93 -24.12 15.78
CA ASP A 167 2.49 -24.43 15.77
C ASP A 167 1.66 -23.46 14.92
N ASP A 168 2.33 -22.60 14.14
CA ASP A 168 1.61 -21.67 13.27
C ASP A 168 0.79 -22.37 12.20
N THR A 169 -0.40 -21.85 12.04
CA THR A 169 -1.24 -22.05 10.85
C THR A 169 -1.09 -20.85 9.92
N ALA A 170 -1.50 -20.99 8.65
CA ALA A 170 -1.52 -19.85 7.73
C ALA A 170 -2.35 -18.67 8.29
N GLN A 171 -3.40 -18.97 9.05
CA GLN A 171 -4.27 -17.96 9.67
C GLN A 171 -3.58 -17.24 10.85
N SER A 172 -2.93 -17.97 11.78
CA SER A 172 -2.23 -17.34 12.90
C SER A 172 -1.06 -16.49 12.44
N LEU A 173 -0.28 -17.00 11.47
CA LEU A 173 0.81 -16.26 10.85
C LEU A 173 0.30 -15.00 10.13
N ALA A 174 -0.81 -15.12 9.37
CA ALA A 174 -1.44 -13.98 8.71
C ALA A 174 -1.86 -12.88 9.70
N GLN A 175 -2.44 -13.23 10.84
CA GLN A 175 -2.83 -12.27 11.88
C GLN A 175 -1.62 -11.52 12.45
N ARG A 176 -0.51 -12.22 12.69
CA ARG A 176 0.74 -11.63 13.18
C ARG A 176 1.36 -10.69 12.15
N VAL A 177 1.41 -11.11 10.88
CA VAL A 177 1.89 -10.27 9.76
C VAL A 177 1.01 -9.03 9.61
N HIS A 178 -0.31 -9.19 9.66
CA HIS A 178 -1.28 -8.11 9.52
C HIS A 178 -1.11 -7.01 10.58
N THR A 179 -0.77 -7.39 11.82
CA THR A 179 -0.41 -6.43 12.87
C THR A 179 0.79 -5.57 12.46
N GLN A 180 1.76 -6.14 11.76
CA GLN A 180 2.92 -5.40 11.27
C GLN A 180 2.60 -4.53 10.05
N GLU A 181 1.74 -5.00 9.16
CA GLU A 181 1.23 -4.17 8.05
C GLU A 181 0.64 -2.85 8.56
N HIS A 182 -0.17 -2.92 9.61
CA HIS A 182 -0.79 -1.74 10.24
C HIS A 182 0.21 -0.77 10.87
N ARG A 183 1.45 -1.19 11.09
CA ARG A 183 2.54 -0.34 11.59
C ARG A 183 3.37 0.26 10.47
N ILE A 184 3.81 -0.58 9.52
CA ILE A 184 4.76 -0.13 8.51
C ILE A 184 4.11 0.61 7.34
N TYR A 185 2.85 0.34 7.03
CA TYR A 185 2.20 1.04 5.93
C TYR A 185 1.93 2.51 6.23
N PRO A 186 1.32 2.89 7.38
CA PRO A 186 1.23 4.29 7.78
C PRO A 186 2.59 4.99 7.88
N LEU A 187 3.64 4.29 8.33
CA LEU A 187 4.99 4.81 8.40
C LEU A 187 5.54 5.18 7.02
N ALA A 188 5.39 4.30 6.04
CA ALA A 188 5.84 4.57 4.66
C ALA A 188 5.06 5.74 4.02
N VAL A 189 3.74 5.79 4.23
CA VAL A 189 2.88 6.91 3.78
C VAL A 189 3.31 8.22 4.42
N ARG A 190 3.62 8.22 5.72
CA ARG A 190 4.15 9.38 6.41
C ARG A 190 5.48 9.86 5.83
N TRP A 191 6.44 8.97 5.62
CA TRP A 191 7.73 9.33 5.02
C TRP A 191 7.56 9.97 3.63
N PHE A 192 6.63 9.44 2.84
CA PHE A 192 6.30 10.03 1.54
C PHE A 192 5.68 11.42 1.69
N ALA A 193 4.71 11.57 2.57
CA ALA A 193 4.00 12.83 2.81
C ALA A 193 4.92 13.92 3.39
N GLU A 194 5.95 13.54 4.16
CA GLU A 194 6.99 14.41 4.67
C GLU A 194 8.05 14.78 3.60
N GLY A 195 7.97 14.19 2.38
CA GLY A 195 8.96 14.39 1.32
C GLY A 195 10.28 13.66 1.56
N ARG A 196 10.34 12.75 2.52
CA ARG A 196 11.53 11.98 2.89
C ARG A 196 11.74 10.75 2.04
N LEU A 197 10.63 10.14 1.58
CA LEU A 197 10.64 8.95 0.73
C LEU A 197 10.42 9.35 -0.73
N VAL A 198 11.36 8.98 -1.58
CA VAL A 198 11.34 9.29 -3.03
C VAL A 198 11.80 8.06 -3.82
N LEU A 199 11.20 7.83 -4.98
CA LEU A 199 11.73 6.88 -5.95
C LEU A 199 12.81 7.56 -6.82
N GLY A 200 14.05 7.12 -6.68
CA GLY A 200 15.17 7.53 -7.54
C GLY A 200 15.47 6.50 -8.63
N ASP A 201 16.43 6.82 -9.49
CA ASP A 201 16.82 5.97 -10.63
C ASP A 201 17.38 4.60 -10.20
N GLN A 202 18.00 4.50 -9.03
CA GLN A 202 18.62 3.29 -8.51
C GLN A 202 17.77 2.54 -7.49
N GLY A 203 16.62 3.09 -7.09
CA GLY A 203 15.75 2.50 -6.07
C GLY A 203 15.09 3.53 -5.15
N ALA A 204 14.54 3.08 -4.05
CA ALA A 204 13.90 3.96 -3.06
C ALA A 204 14.96 4.72 -2.25
N LEU A 205 14.74 6.02 -2.08
CA LEU A 205 15.55 6.90 -1.25
C LEU A 205 14.76 7.30 -0.01
N LEU A 206 15.38 7.23 1.16
CA LEU A 206 14.86 7.78 2.41
C LEU A 206 15.85 8.82 2.96
N ASP A 207 15.37 10.02 3.20
CA ASP A 207 16.20 11.15 3.64
C ASP A 207 17.39 11.42 2.70
N GLY A 208 17.20 11.21 1.39
CA GLY A 208 18.22 11.38 0.36
C GLY A 208 19.23 10.21 0.26
N GLN A 209 19.11 9.19 1.08
CA GLN A 209 19.99 8.01 1.06
C GLN A 209 19.29 6.83 0.38
N LEU A 210 20.03 6.15 -0.51
CA LEU A 210 19.55 4.94 -1.16
C LEU A 210 19.31 3.84 -0.12
N LEU A 211 18.11 3.31 -0.07
CA LEU A 211 17.78 2.17 0.79
C LEU A 211 18.47 0.88 0.27
N ALA A 212 18.78 -0.02 1.18
CA ALA A 212 19.22 -1.36 0.81
C ALA A 212 18.15 -2.08 -0.04
N ALA A 213 18.52 -3.13 -0.74
CA ALA A 213 17.59 -3.92 -1.55
C ALA A 213 16.39 -4.50 -0.76
N SER A 214 16.55 -4.66 0.56
CA SER A 214 15.47 -5.07 1.49
C SER A 214 14.63 -3.88 2.02
N GLY A 215 14.94 -2.64 1.64
CA GLY A 215 14.37 -1.46 2.29
C GLY A 215 14.83 -1.31 3.74
N GLN A 216 14.12 -0.49 4.51
CA GLN A 216 14.30 -0.38 5.95
C GLN A 216 13.74 -1.62 6.65
N MET A 217 14.55 -2.32 7.45
CA MET A 217 14.13 -3.52 8.17
C MET A 217 13.65 -3.20 9.59
N ILE A 218 12.46 -3.68 9.95
CA ILE A 218 11.90 -3.61 11.30
C ILE A 218 11.74 -5.04 11.82
N ARG A 219 12.38 -5.36 12.94
CA ARG A 219 12.26 -6.66 13.61
C ARG A 219 11.43 -6.52 14.89
N THR A 220 10.56 -7.48 15.13
CA THR A 220 9.66 -7.51 16.31
C THR A 220 9.97 -8.72 17.18
#